data_1fc04fc2602b735b42a9d68ba101b3c6
#
_entry.id   1fc04fc2602b735b42a9d68ba101b3c6
#
_cell.length_a   1.000
_cell.length_b   1.000
_cell.length_c   1.000
_cell.angle_alpha   90.00
_cell.angle_beta   90.00
_cell.angle_gamma   90.00
#
_symmetry.space_group_name_H-M   'P 1'
#
loop_
_entity.id
_entity.type
_entity.pdbx_description
1 polymer ?
#
loop_
_entity_poly.entity_id
_entity_poly.type
_entity_poly.pdbx_seq_one_letter_code
_entity_poly.pdbx_strand_id
1 'polypeptide(L)'
;MEVTLVGVGLGNPSTLTAGAAAALKQADGLIGSRRLLEECPLPQSVPRKFSTKSAEIVEILKKQSWQNPCVLYSGDTGFYSGARTLVPLLEADHIPFQVLPGISSLQYFAARLGRSWQEWSVVSAHGLNCDPVGEILAAHGKPVFFLTSGAEGAGSLCERLTQAGLGHLTATVGQSLSYPQEQIISDSVSRLAGHAFAPLTVLLVEGYTSCRPAGSQGLPDEVFLRGDVPMTKQEVRAAAIGKLAVRDGETYWDVGSGTGSVSVELALLAPHSTVCCLLYTSDAADDRI
;
A
#
# COMPACT_ATOMS: atom_id res chain seq x y z
N MET A 1 -5.54 16.01 32.05
CA MET A 1 -4.76 15.81 30.83
C MET A 1 -5.73 15.33 29.72
N GLU A 2 -5.75 16.00 28.60
CA GLU A 2 -6.44 15.55 27.39
C GLU A 2 -5.43 15.49 26.25
N VAL A 3 -5.29 14.33 25.62
CA VAL A 3 -4.28 14.09 24.57
C VAL A 3 -4.85 14.43 23.20
N THR A 4 -4.15 15.23 22.40
CA THR A 4 -4.55 15.50 21.02
C THR A 4 -3.65 14.73 20.05
N LEU A 5 -4.23 13.80 19.26
CA LEU A 5 -3.56 13.15 18.14
C LEU A 5 -3.71 14.05 16.91
N VAL A 6 -2.60 14.54 16.37
CA VAL A 6 -2.61 15.59 15.35
C VAL A 6 -2.01 15.09 14.04
N GLY A 7 -2.80 15.08 12.98
CA GLY A 7 -2.29 14.96 11.61
C GLY A 7 -1.67 16.29 11.18
N VAL A 8 -0.35 16.34 11.07
CA VAL A 8 0.36 17.59 10.77
C VAL A 8 0.56 17.86 9.28
N GLY A 9 -0.09 17.08 8.43
CA GLY A 9 0.07 17.19 6.99
C GLY A 9 1.44 16.72 6.52
N LEU A 10 1.93 17.31 5.43
CA LEU A 10 3.12 16.85 4.70
C LEU A 10 4.41 17.59 5.08
N GLY A 11 4.41 18.34 6.17
CA GLY A 11 5.58 19.09 6.64
C GLY A 11 5.57 20.58 6.23
N ASN A 12 4.87 20.96 5.16
CA ASN A 12 4.67 22.37 4.84
C ASN A 12 3.54 22.96 5.71
N PRO A 13 3.75 24.12 6.37
CA PRO A 13 2.71 24.79 7.16
C PRO A 13 1.39 25.02 6.42
N SER A 14 1.42 25.20 5.10
CA SER A 14 0.21 25.36 4.26
C SER A 14 -0.67 24.10 4.22
N THR A 15 -0.12 22.95 4.57
CA THR A 15 -0.87 21.67 4.65
C THR A 15 -1.41 21.37 6.06
N LEU A 16 -1.11 22.24 7.01
CA LEU A 16 -1.62 22.12 8.40
C LEU A 16 -3.06 22.63 8.45
N THR A 17 -3.97 21.83 8.96
CA THR A 17 -5.36 22.27 9.16
C THR A 17 -5.46 23.33 10.25
N ALA A 18 -6.48 24.20 10.19
CA ALA A 18 -6.70 25.24 11.21
C ALA A 18 -6.88 24.63 12.62
N GLY A 19 -7.59 23.49 12.71
CA GLY A 19 -7.77 22.77 13.97
C GLY A 19 -6.46 22.25 14.53
N ALA A 20 -5.61 21.63 13.70
CA ALA A 20 -4.29 21.16 14.09
C ALA A 20 -3.39 22.33 14.56
N ALA A 21 -3.42 23.46 13.83
CA ALA A 21 -2.66 24.65 14.20
C ALA A 21 -3.11 25.23 15.55
N ALA A 22 -4.43 25.23 15.84
CA ALA A 22 -4.97 25.69 17.09
C ALA A 22 -4.57 24.78 18.27
N ALA A 23 -4.66 23.45 18.09
CA ALA A 23 -4.24 22.48 19.11
C ALA A 23 -2.74 22.58 19.40
N LEU A 24 -1.91 22.70 18.37
CA LEU A 24 -0.47 22.88 18.56
C LEU A 24 -0.13 24.13 19.37
N LYS A 25 -0.80 25.26 19.12
CA LYS A 25 -0.57 26.50 19.88
C LYS A 25 -0.86 26.38 21.38
N GLN A 26 -1.72 25.45 21.78
CA GLN A 26 -2.10 25.22 23.18
C GLN A 26 -1.31 24.06 23.79
N ALA A 27 -0.46 23.38 23.02
CA ALA A 27 0.28 22.23 23.47
C ALA A 27 1.34 22.59 24.50
N ASP A 28 1.36 21.85 25.61
CA ASP A 28 2.36 21.93 26.68
C ASP A 28 3.38 20.78 26.63
N GLY A 29 3.25 19.88 25.67
CA GLY A 29 4.18 18.81 25.36
C GLY A 29 3.94 18.21 23.98
N LEU A 30 5.00 17.76 23.32
CA LEU A 30 4.95 17.15 22.00
C LEU A 30 5.59 15.76 22.01
N ILE A 31 4.92 14.81 21.35
CA ILE A 31 5.45 13.46 21.10
C ILE A 31 5.37 13.17 19.60
N GLY A 32 6.38 12.53 19.04
CA GLY A 32 6.37 12.18 17.62
C GLY A 32 7.70 11.66 17.10
N SER A 33 7.82 11.49 15.80
CA SER A 33 9.08 11.17 15.15
C SER A 33 10.05 12.37 15.21
N ARG A 34 11.36 12.13 15.13
CA ARG A 34 12.38 13.19 15.19
C ARG A 34 12.10 14.28 14.16
N ARG A 35 11.84 13.88 12.91
CA ARG A 35 11.55 14.82 11.83
C ARG A 35 10.37 15.72 12.17
N LEU A 36 9.23 15.16 12.61
CA LEU A 36 8.04 15.97 12.94
C LEU A 36 8.27 16.91 14.13
N LEU A 37 9.06 16.49 15.10
CA LEU A 37 9.40 17.34 16.23
C LEU A 37 10.34 18.48 15.84
N GLU A 38 11.28 18.25 14.93
CA GLU A 38 12.21 19.24 14.41
C GLU A 38 11.51 20.25 13.48
N GLU A 39 10.63 19.78 12.60
CA GLU A 39 9.88 20.61 11.65
C GLU A 39 8.70 21.37 12.31
N CYS A 40 8.28 20.99 13.52
CA CYS A 40 7.16 21.63 14.21
C CYS A 40 7.44 23.11 14.49
N PRO A 41 6.57 24.04 14.04
CA PRO A 41 6.81 25.48 14.13
C PRO A 41 6.67 26.07 15.52
N LEU A 42 6.47 25.24 16.56
CA LEU A 42 6.37 25.71 17.94
C LEU A 42 7.74 26.09 18.53
N PRO A 43 7.77 27.01 19.52
CA PRO A 43 8.98 27.37 20.21
C PRO A 43 9.70 26.16 20.79
N GLN A 44 11.04 26.21 20.86
CA GLN A 44 11.86 25.12 21.42
C GLN A 44 11.64 24.95 22.95
N SER A 45 11.01 25.90 23.60
CA SER A 45 10.64 25.84 25.02
C SER A 45 9.55 24.81 25.33
N VAL A 46 8.76 24.41 24.30
CA VAL A 46 7.76 23.34 24.47
C VAL A 46 8.48 22.00 24.56
N PRO A 47 8.31 21.23 25.65
CA PRO A 47 8.97 19.93 25.82
C PRO A 47 8.65 18.96 24.69
N ARG A 48 9.68 18.28 24.16
CA ARG A 48 9.57 17.34 23.04
C ARG A 48 10.09 15.97 23.46
N LYS A 49 9.32 14.93 23.19
CA LYS A 49 9.69 13.54 23.45
C LYS A 49 9.63 12.73 22.16
N PHE A 50 10.73 12.11 21.81
CA PHE A 50 10.77 11.21 20.67
C PHE A 50 10.17 9.87 21.06
N SER A 51 9.12 9.47 20.40
CA SER A 51 8.65 8.08 20.26
C SER A 51 7.69 7.94 19.10
N THR A 52 7.72 6.76 18.44
CA THR A 52 6.78 6.33 17.41
C THR A 52 6.03 5.06 17.81
N LYS A 53 6.35 4.49 18.97
CA LYS A 53 5.73 3.26 19.49
C LYS A 53 4.62 3.61 20.45
N SER A 54 3.42 3.13 20.18
CA SER A 54 2.21 3.47 20.95
C SER A 54 2.34 3.18 22.46
N ALA A 55 2.92 2.03 22.83
CA ALA A 55 3.15 1.70 24.24
C ALA A 55 4.10 2.68 24.95
N GLU A 56 5.19 3.08 24.28
CA GLU A 56 6.12 4.07 24.83
C GLU A 56 5.47 5.45 24.95
N ILE A 57 4.60 5.83 23.99
CA ILE A 57 3.86 7.09 24.02
C ILE A 57 2.98 7.13 25.27
N VAL A 58 2.23 6.07 25.55
CA VAL A 58 1.39 5.99 26.76
C VAL A 58 2.22 6.12 28.04
N GLU A 59 3.36 5.43 28.11
CA GLU A 59 4.29 5.55 29.25
C GLU A 59 4.84 6.95 29.42
N ILE A 60 5.14 7.66 28.33
CA ILE A 60 5.57 9.06 28.38
C ILE A 60 4.45 9.92 28.93
N LEU A 61 3.22 9.78 28.42
CA LEU A 61 2.05 10.55 28.86
C LEU A 61 1.79 10.38 30.37
N LYS A 62 1.88 9.15 30.88
CA LYS A 62 1.68 8.86 32.31
C LYS A 62 2.75 9.48 33.23
N LYS A 63 3.97 9.65 32.69
CA LYS A 63 5.11 10.19 33.48
C LYS A 63 5.22 11.71 33.46
N GLN A 64 4.51 12.38 32.56
CA GLN A 64 4.56 13.85 32.44
C GLN A 64 3.34 14.49 33.09
N SER A 65 3.52 15.70 33.60
CA SER A 65 2.45 16.52 34.19
C SER A 65 1.76 17.44 33.17
N TRP A 66 1.78 17.06 31.89
CA TRP A 66 1.15 17.83 30.82
C TRP A 66 -0.36 17.84 30.93
N GLN A 67 -0.99 18.93 30.50
CA GLN A 67 -2.44 19.07 30.47
C GLN A 67 -3.01 18.88 29.05
N ASN A 68 -2.27 19.37 28.03
CA ASN A 68 -2.67 19.39 26.63
C ASN A 68 -1.53 18.86 25.73
N PRO A 69 -1.06 17.60 25.93
CA PRO A 69 -0.02 17.05 25.06
C PRO A 69 -0.54 16.75 23.66
N CYS A 70 0.31 17.01 22.64
CA CYS A 70 0.02 16.64 21.27
C CYS A 70 0.92 15.47 20.80
N VAL A 71 0.31 14.46 20.18
CA VAL A 71 1.01 13.36 19.49
C VAL A 71 0.94 13.62 18.00
N LEU A 72 2.11 13.79 17.37
CA LEU A 72 2.23 14.21 15.97
C LEU A 72 2.33 13.03 15.02
N TYR A 73 1.50 13.03 13.99
CA TYR A 73 1.51 12.06 12.90
C TYR A 73 1.71 12.75 11.55
N SER A 74 2.56 12.19 10.70
CA SER A 74 2.73 12.68 9.32
C SER A 74 1.46 12.44 8.50
N GLY A 75 1.10 13.38 7.67
CA GLY A 75 -0.10 13.29 6.84
C GLY A 75 -1.38 13.39 7.67
N ASP A 76 -2.25 12.43 7.46
CA ASP A 76 -3.55 12.28 8.12
C ASP A 76 -3.50 11.19 9.20
N THR A 77 -4.19 11.39 10.31
CA THR A 77 -4.27 10.43 11.43
C THR A 77 -5.02 9.15 11.08
N GLY A 78 -5.89 9.17 10.08
CA GLY A 78 -6.65 8.02 9.61
C GLY A 78 -6.01 7.26 8.45
N PHE A 79 -4.93 7.81 7.83
CA PHE A 79 -4.32 7.24 6.64
C PHE A 79 -3.01 6.50 6.97
N TYR A 80 -3.07 5.19 7.17
CA TYR A 80 -1.94 4.32 7.54
C TYR A 80 -1.08 4.88 8.67
N SER A 81 -1.73 5.48 9.65
CA SER A 81 -1.08 6.18 10.76
C SER A 81 -0.94 5.28 12.00
N GLY A 82 0.08 5.54 12.81
CA GLY A 82 0.25 4.95 14.14
C GLY A 82 -0.86 5.31 15.13
N ALA A 83 -1.73 6.28 14.84
CA ALA A 83 -2.90 6.59 15.65
C ALA A 83 -3.82 5.36 15.82
N ARG A 84 -3.92 4.51 14.79
CA ARG A 84 -4.68 3.24 14.83
C ARG A 84 -4.29 2.34 16.01
N THR A 85 -3.03 2.32 16.39
CA THR A 85 -2.52 1.48 17.49
C THR A 85 -2.46 2.23 18.82
N LEU A 86 -2.43 3.56 18.80
CA LEU A 86 -2.41 4.36 20.02
C LEU A 86 -3.81 4.51 20.61
N VAL A 87 -4.84 4.76 19.81
CA VAL A 87 -6.22 5.00 20.30
C VAL A 87 -6.72 3.88 21.23
N PRO A 88 -6.63 2.59 20.87
CA PRO A 88 -7.07 1.52 21.79
C PRO A 88 -6.33 1.48 23.12
N LEU A 89 -5.07 1.90 23.17
CA LEU A 89 -4.29 1.96 24.41
C LEU A 89 -4.72 3.13 25.29
N LEU A 90 -5.03 4.29 24.69
CA LEU A 90 -5.57 5.43 25.44
C LEU A 90 -6.96 5.10 26.02
N GLU A 91 -7.81 4.43 25.26
CA GLU A 91 -9.11 3.95 25.73
C GLU A 91 -8.98 2.97 26.90
N ALA A 92 -8.09 1.98 26.78
CA ALA A 92 -7.85 0.98 27.83
C ALA A 92 -7.34 1.62 29.13
N ASP A 93 -6.54 2.67 29.03
CA ASP A 93 -6.01 3.42 30.17
C ASP A 93 -6.92 4.57 30.63
N HIS A 94 -8.10 4.72 30.06
CA HIS A 94 -9.07 5.79 30.34
C HIS A 94 -8.47 7.21 30.24
N ILE A 95 -7.53 7.40 29.30
CA ILE A 95 -6.91 8.71 29.03
C ILE A 95 -7.79 9.44 28.02
N PRO A 96 -8.37 10.60 28.35
CA PRO A 96 -9.15 11.42 27.44
C PRO A 96 -8.31 11.87 26.24
N PHE A 97 -8.88 11.76 25.03
CA PHE A 97 -8.20 12.17 23.81
C PHE A 97 -9.15 12.71 22.77
N GLN A 98 -8.60 13.49 21.84
CA GLN A 98 -9.25 13.86 20.57
C GLN A 98 -8.31 13.55 19.40
N VAL A 99 -8.90 13.32 18.21
CA VAL A 99 -8.15 13.04 16.98
C VAL A 99 -8.46 14.13 15.97
N LEU A 100 -7.42 14.80 15.49
CA LEU A 100 -7.52 15.83 14.48
C LEU A 100 -6.95 15.32 13.16
N PRO A 101 -7.72 15.42 12.05
CA PRO A 101 -7.26 14.99 10.73
C PRO A 101 -6.19 15.92 10.17
N GLY A 102 -5.41 15.40 9.23
CA GLY A 102 -4.44 16.15 8.44
C GLY A 102 -4.63 15.91 6.94
N ILE A 103 -3.84 16.55 6.11
CA ILE A 103 -3.81 16.30 4.67
C ILE A 103 -2.84 15.14 4.41
N SER A 104 -3.35 14.04 3.86
CA SER A 104 -2.54 12.87 3.49
C SER A 104 -1.76 13.09 2.19
N SER A 105 -0.70 12.29 1.99
CA SER A 105 0.04 12.30 0.73
C SER A 105 -0.83 11.89 -0.47
N LEU A 106 -1.82 11.02 -0.27
CA LEU A 106 -2.80 10.64 -1.29
C LEU A 106 -3.62 11.85 -1.75
N GLN A 107 -4.23 12.58 -0.81
CA GLN A 107 -5.06 13.76 -1.11
C GLN A 107 -4.25 14.87 -1.79
N TYR A 108 -3.07 15.14 -1.27
CA TYR A 108 -2.19 16.17 -1.83
C TYR A 108 -1.72 15.78 -3.23
N PHE A 109 -1.28 14.55 -3.43
CA PHE A 109 -0.81 14.06 -4.73
C PHE A 109 -1.94 14.09 -5.77
N ALA A 110 -3.13 13.62 -5.43
CA ALA A 110 -4.31 13.69 -6.30
C ALA A 110 -4.63 15.14 -6.72
N ALA A 111 -4.58 16.08 -5.77
CA ALA A 111 -4.77 17.50 -6.05
C ALA A 111 -3.70 18.07 -6.99
N ARG A 112 -2.42 17.68 -6.79
CA ARG A 112 -1.32 18.08 -7.67
C ARG A 112 -1.48 17.55 -9.09
N LEU A 113 -2.08 16.36 -9.24
CA LEU A 113 -2.40 15.77 -10.55
C LEU A 113 -3.71 16.34 -11.15
N GLY A 114 -4.48 17.14 -10.40
CA GLY A 114 -5.80 17.62 -10.83
C GLY A 114 -6.83 16.50 -11.00
N ARG A 115 -6.73 15.43 -10.18
CA ARG A 115 -7.52 14.19 -10.34
C ARG A 115 -8.25 13.82 -9.06
N SER A 116 -9.40 13.18 -9.21
CA SER A 116 -10.08 12.48 -8.11
C SER A 116 -9.38 11.14 -7.84
N TRP A 117 -9.25 10.78 -6.56
CA TRP A 117 -8.69 9.50 -6.10
C TRP A 117 -9.75 8.46 -5.71
N GLN A 118 -11.04 8.77 -5.88
CA GLN A 118 -12.14 7.88 -5.48
C GLN A 118 -12.11 6.51 -6.15
N GLU A 119 -11.61 6.45 -7.40
CA GLU A 119 -11.50 5.22 -8.17
C GLU A 119 -10.13 4.53 -8.01
N TRP A 120 -9.22 5.08 -7.19
CA TRP A 120 -7.91 4.48 -6.99
C TRP A 120 -7.98 3.36 -5.96
N SER A 121 -7.29 2.26 -6.23
CA SER A 121 -6.94 1.29 -5.21
C SER A 121 -5.77 1.84 -4.38
N VAL A 122 -5.83 1.74 -3.07
CA VAL A 122 -4.85 2.36 -2.17
C VAL A 122 -4.14 1.28 -1.37
N VAL A 123 -2.82 1.20 -1.52
CA VAL A 123 -1.97 0.16 -0.97
C VAL A 123 -0.84 0.77 -0.14
N SER A 124 -0.57 0.21 1.03
CA SER A 124 0.59 0.59 1.81
C SER A 124 1.73 -0.41 1.60
N ALA A 125 2.80 0.07 0.98
CA ALA A 125 4.10 -0.61 0.95
C ALA A 125 5.03 -0.11 2.06
N HIS A 126 4.50 0.68 3.02
CA HIS A 126 5.26 1.26 4.11
C HIS A 126 5.49 0.24 5.22
N GLY A 127 6.70 -0.33 5.29
CA GLY A 127 7.11 -1.26 6.35
C GLY A 127 6.48 -2.66 6.28
N LEU A 128 5.83 -3.00 5.17
CA LEU A 128 5.22 -4.29 4.91
C LEU A 128 5.75 -4.87 3.60
N ASN A 129 5.85 -6.20 3.51
CA ASN A 129 6.06 -6.87 2.23
C ASN A 129 4.80 -6.64 1.37
N CYS A 130 4.92 -5.75 0.40
CA CYS A 130 3.88 -5.49 -0.58
C CYS A 130 4.09 -6.39 -1.79
N ASP A 131 3.03 -7.01 -2.31
CA ASP A 131 3.04 -7.63 -3.63
C ASP A 131 2.45 -6.67 -4.68
N PRO A 132 3.28 -5.85 -5.36
CA PRO A 132 2.77 -4.87 -6.30
C PRO A 132 2.08 -5.51 -7.52
N VAL A 133 2.46 -6.72 -7.89
CA VAL A 133 1.85 -7.45 -9.02
C VAL A 133 0.44 -7.88 -8.63
N GLY A 134 0.28 -8.56 -7.50
CA GLY A 134 -1.02 -8.96 -6.98
C GLY A 134 -1.97 -7.78 -6.80
N GLU A 135 -1.47 -6.65 -6.28
CA GLU A 135 -2.26 -5.43 -6.09
C GLU A 135 -2.75 -4.82 -7.42
N ILE A 136 -1.90 -4.79 -8.45
CA ILE A 136 -2.29 -4.33 -9.80
C ILE A 136 -3.35 -5.26 -10.41
N LEU A 137 -3.18 -6.56 -10.28
CA LEU A 137 -4.14 -7.54 -10.80
C LEU A 137 -5.49 -7.44 -10.07
N ALA A 138 -5.45 -7.33 -8.73
CA ALA A 138 -6.65 -7.21 -7.88
C ALA A 138 -7.42 -5.90 -8.11
N ALA A 139 -6.75 -4.85 -8.55
CA ALA A 139 -7.39 -3.57 -8.85
C ALA A 139 -8.28 -3.60 -10.11
N HIS A 140 -8.21 -4.66 -10.92
CA HIS A 140 -9.04 -4.86 -12.13
C HIS A 140 -9.06 -3.64 -13.08
N GLY A 141 -7.90 -3.03 -13.32
CA GLY A 141 -7.74 -1.90 -14.23
C GLY A 141 -7.90 -0.51 -13.57
N LYS A 142 -8.23 -0.44 -12.30
CA LYS A 142 -8.19 0.81 -11.55
C LYS A 142 -6.75 1.28 -11.34
N PRO A 143 -6.50 2.59 -11.27
CA PRO A 143 -5.21 3.09 -10.81
C PRO A 143 -4.87 2.59 -9.41
N VAL A 144 -3.62 2.22 -9.18
CA VAL A 144 -3.15 1.75 -7.86
C VAL A 144 -2.16 2.74 -7.29
N PHE A 145 -2.53 3.33 -6.16
CA PHE A 145 -1.68 4.23 -5.39
C PHE A 145 -0.93 3.44 -4.32
N PHE A 146 0.40 3.56 -4.33
CA PHE A 146 1.28 2.95 -3.33
C PHE A 146 1.87 4.03 -2.42
N LEU A 147 1.62 3.89 -1.12
CA LEU A 147 2.35 4.61 -0.10
C LEU A 147 3.69 3.89 0.13
N THR A 148 4.79 4.47 -0.33
CA THR A 148 6.12 3.83 -0.29
C THR A 148 6.95 4.27 0.90
N SER A 149 7.99 3.50 1.27
CA SER A 149 9.02 3.91 2.22
C SER A 149 10.25 3.01 2.20
N GLY A 150 11.40 3.59 2.50
CA GLY A 150 12.63 2.85 2.77
C GLY A 150 12.99 1.85 1.66
N ALA A 151 13.12 0.57 2.02
CA ALA A 151 13.51 -0.51 1.11
C ALA A 151 12.45 -0.79 0.01
N GLU A 152 11.18 -0.59 0.31
CA GLU A 152 10.06 -0.71 -0.65
C GLU A 152 9.77 0.66 -1.30
N GLY A 153 10.80 1.27 -1.88
CA GLY A 153 10.71 2.53 -2.60
C GLY A 153 10.04 2.38 -3.98
N ALA A 154 9.61 3.49 -4.56
CA ALA A 154 8.93 3.50 -5.86
C ALA A 154 9.73 2.79 -6.97
N GLY A 155 11.06 2.96 -7.00
CA GLY A 155 11.92 2.31 -7.98
C GLY A 155 11.98 0.79 -7.83
N SER A 156 12.01 0.26 -6.60
CA SER A 156 11.97 -1.17 -6.31
C SER A 156 10.64 -1.79 -6.73
N LEU A 157 9.51 -1.12 -6.44
CA LEU A 157 8.19 -1.57 -6.90
C LEU A 157 8.10 -1.60 -8.43
N CYS A 158 8.61 -0.57 -9.11
CA CYS A 158 8.67 -0.53 -10.58
C CYS A 158 9.56 -1.64 -11.15
N GLU A 159 10.66 -1.99 -10.48
CA GLU A 159 11.53 -3.10 -10.89
C GLU A 159 10.81 -4.45 -10.82
N ARG A 160 10.12 -4.73 -9.70
CA ARG A 160 9.31 -5.96 -9.53
C ARG A 160 8.18 -6.06 -10.55
N LEU A 161 7.49 -4.95 -10.82
CA LEU A 161 6.47 -4.88 -11.87
C LEU A 161 7.06 -5.14 -13.26
N THR A 162 8.25 -4.60 -13.55
CA THR A 162 8.94 -4.82 -14.83
C THR A 162 9.32 -6.28 -15.01
N GLN A 163 9.86 -6.93 -13.96
CA GLN A 163 10.21 -8.36 -13.97
C GLN A 163 8.99 -9.25 -14.20
N ALA A 164 7.80 -8.80 -13.75
CA ALA A 164 6.53 -9.48 -13.98
C ALA A 164 5.87 -9.17 -15.35
N GLY A 165 6.56 -8.47 -16.27
CA GLY A 165 6.02 -8.15 -17.60
C GLY A 165 5.10 -6.90 -17.62
N LEU A 166 4.94 -6.19 -16.51
CA LEU A 166 4.10 -4.99 -16.38
C LEU A 166 4.88 -3.68 -16.60
N GLY A 167 6.08 -3.76 -17.16
CA GLY A 167 6.96 -2.60 -17.42
C GLY A 167 6.39 -1.57 -18.40
N HIS A 168 5.40 -1.93 -19.20
CA HIS A 168 4.71 -1.06 -20.14
C HIS A 168 3.67 -0.13 -19.50
N LEU A 169 3.26 -0.39 -18.26
CA LEU A 169 2.30 0.43 -17.54
C LEU A 169 2.86 1.83 -17.29
N THR A 170 1.98 2.79 -17.06
CA THR A 170 2.37 4.14 -16.68
C THR A 170 2.55 4.23 -15.18
N ALA A 171 3.67 4.80 -14.74
CA ALA A 171 3.95 5.09 -13.35
C ALA A 171 4.14 6.60 -13.16
N THR A 172 3.46 7.17 -12.18
CA THR A 172 3.64 8.56 -11.77
C THR A 172 4.16 8.58 -10.33
N VAL A 173 5.34 9.16 -10.15
CA VAL A 173 6.03 9.26 -8.86
C VAL A 173 5.93 10.68 -8.34
N GLY A 174 5.45 10.83 -7.11
CA GLY A 174 5.50 12.10 -6.38
C GLY A 174 6.50 12.01 -5.24
N GLN A 175 7.59 12.77 -5.31
CA GLN A 175 8.60 12.80 -4.24
C GLN A 175 8.66 14.17 -3.56
N SER A 176 8.96 14.15 -2.26
CA SER A 176 9.08 15.35 -1.41
C SER A 176 7.87 16.29 -1.55
N LEU A 177 6.66 15.68 -1.62
CA LEU A 177 5.42 16.43 -1.82
C LEU A 177 5.25 17.51 -0.76
N SER A 178 4.86 18.70 -1.16
CA SER A 178 4.72 19.92 -0.37
C SER A 178 6.03 20.64 0.03
N TYR A 179 7.18 20.02 -0.12
CA TYR A 179 8.47 20.63 0.16
C TYR A 179 8.98 21.44 -1.04
N PRO A 180 9.94 22.39 -0.85
CA PRO A 180 10.50 23.16 -1.96
C PRO A 180 11.12 22.32 -3.08
N GLN A 181 11.57 21.11 -2.78
CA GLN A 181 12.14 20.14 -3.72
C GLN A 181 11.11 19.15 -4.28
N GLU A 182 9.82 19.47 -4.19
CA GLU A 182 8.75 18.66 -4.76
C GLU A 182 8.98 18.36 -6.23
N GLN A 183 8.87 17.10 -6.60
CA GLN A 183 8.91 16.65 -7.99
C GLN A 183 7.82 15.63 -8.27
N ILE A 184 7.21 15.75 -9.44
CA ILE A 184 6.25 14.76 -9.96
C ILE A 184 6.79 14.33 -11.32
N ILE A 185 7.05 13.01 -11.44
CA ILE A 185 7.67 12.39 -12.62
C ILE A 185 6.72 11.32 -13.12
N SER A 186 6.40 11.34 -14.41
CA SER A 186 5.59 10.30 -15.04
C SER A 186 6.32 9.69 -16.22
N ASP A 187 6.45 8.37 -16.24
CA ASP A 187 7.04 7.60 -17.35
C ASP A 187 6.52 6.14 -17.28
N SER A 188 7.00 5.27 -18.17
CA SER A 188 6.72 3.85 -18.07
C SER A 188 7.36 3.25 -16.83
N VAL A 189 6.71 2.24 -16.27
CA VAL A 189 7.20 1.47 -15.11
C VAL A 189 8.63 0.98 -15.35
N SER A 190 8.93 0.48 -16.58
CA SER A 190 10.26 -0.02 -16.94
C SER A 190 11.34 1.06 -16.93
N ARG A 191 11.01 2.31 -17.26
CA ARG A 191 11.97 3.41 -17.20
C ARG A 191 12.24 3.91 -15.79
N LEU A 192 11.28 3.80 -14.90
CA LEU A 192 11.44 4.18 -13.49
C LEU A 192 11.97 3.05 -12.61
N ALA A 193 12.12 1.84 -13.17
CA ALA A 193 12.65 0.68 -12.49
C ALA A 193 14.08 0.92 -11.98
N GLY A 194 14.34 0.59 -10.72
CA GLY A 194 15.66 0.73 -10.10
C GLY A 194 16.12 2.16 -9.83
N HIS A 195 15.33 3.20 -10.15
CA HIS A 195 15.67 4.58 -9.82
C HIS A 195 15.65 4.82 -8.30
N ALA A 196 16.64 5.54 -7.82
CA ALA A 196 16.66 6.01 -6.45
C ALA A 196 15.81 7.28 -6.31
N PHE A 197 14.74 7.19 -5.52
CA PHE A 197 13.88 8.33 -5.19
C PHE A 197 14.08 8.78 -3.74
N ALA A 198 13.63 9.98 -3.41
CA ALA A 198 13.66 10.49 -2.05
C ALA A 198 12.86 9.59 -1.09
N PRO A 199 13.21 9.53 0.21
CA PRO A 199 12.50 8.69 1.18
C PRO A 199 11.00 8.99 1.32
N LEU A 200 10.60 10.26 1.07
CA LEU A 200 9.20 10.69 1.10
C LEU A 200 8.63 10.66 -0.33
N THR A 201 8.24 9.47 -0.77
CA THR A 201 7.78 9.25 -2.14
C THR A 201 6.48 8.46 -2.13
N VAL A 202 5.64 8.72 -3.12
CA VAL A 202 4.43 7.95 -3.44
C VAL A 202 4.45 7.55 -4.90
N LEU A 203 3.76 6.47 -5.25
CA LEU A 203 3.71 5.93 -6.61
C LEU A 203 2.26 5.68 -7.01
N LEU A 204 1.87 6.11 -8.20
CA LEU A 204 0.62 5.75 -8.85
C LEU A 204 0.93 4.94 -10.10
N VAL A 205 0.36 3.74 -10.22
CA VAL A 205 0.51 2.88 -11.41
C VAL A 205 -0.83 2.75 -12.12
N GLU A 206 -0.83 2.89 -13.44
CA GLU A 206 -2.03 2.95 -14.27
C GLU A 206 -1.83 2.24 -15.60
N GLY A 207 -2.95 2.01 -16.30
CA GLY A 207 -2.95 1.45 -17.65
C GLY A 207 -3.00 -0.06 -17.70
N TYR A 208 -3.15 -0.75 -16.55
CA TYR A 208 -3.41 -2.18 -16.56
C TYR A 208 -4.81 -2.43 -17.13
N THR A 209 -4.87 -3.24 -18.17
CA THR A 209 -6.13 -3.70 -18.73
C THR A 209 -6.27 -5.18 -18.40
N SER A 210 -7.24 -5.53 -17.59
CA SER A 210 -7.54 -6.93 -17.33
C SER A 210 -7.98 -7.61 -18.62
N CYS A 211 -7.34 -8.71 -18.95
CA CYS A 211 -7.75 -9.55 -20.08
C CYS A 211 -9.12 -10.22 -19.84
N ARG A 212 -9.66 -10.07 -18.65
CA ARG A 212 -10.84 -10.77 -18.19
C ARG A 212 -11.91 -9.80 -17.69
N PRO A 213 -13.17 -9.97 -18.12
CA PRO A 213 -14.30 -9.30 -17.49
C PRO A 213 -14.38 -9.69 -15.99
N ALA A 214 -14.60 -8.72 -15.10
CA ALA A 214 -14.77 -9.00 -13.68
C ALA A 214 -15.84 -10.07 -13.46
N GLY A 215 -15.50 -11.12 -12.69
CA GLY A 215 -16.44 -12.19 -12.32
C GLY A 215 -16.65 -13.30 -13.36
N SER A 216 -16.00 -13.29 -14.52
CA SER A 216 -16.08 -14.41 -15.47
C SER A 216 -15.09 -15.52 -15.11
N GLN A 217 -15.57 -16.77 -15.05
CA GLN A 217 -14.76 -17.98 -14.97
C GLN A 217 -14.60 -18.59 -16.36
N GLY A 218 -13.48 -19.28 -16.62
CA GLY A 218 -13.21 -19.97 -17.86
C GLY A 218 -12.70 -19.04 -18.96
N LEU A 219 -11.39 -18.88 -19.06
CA LEU A 219 -10.75 -18.25 -20.21
C LEU A 219 -10.95 -19.12 -21.46
N PRO A 220 -11.15 -18.52 -22.64
CA PRO A 220 -11.17 -19.27 -23.89
C PRO A 220 -9.89 -20.09 -24.08
N ASP A 221 -10.00 -21.28 -24.68
CA ASP A 221 -8.84 -22.15 -24.89
C ASP A 221 -7.77 -21.51 -25.80
N GLU A 222 -8.18 -20.55 -26.63
CA GLU A 222 -7.35 -19.88 -27.63
C GLU A 222 -6.37 -18.86 -26.99
N VAL A 223 -6.61 -18.42 -25.74
CA VAL A 223 -5.70 -17.48 -25.06
C VAL A 223 -4.47 -18.17 -24.49
N PHE A 224 -4.45 -19.51 -24.47
CA PHE A 224 -3.32 -20.27 -23.94
C PHE A 224 -2.40 -20.73 -25.07
N LEU A 225 -1.08 -20.61 -24.86
CA LEU A 225 -0.10 -21.24 -25.74
C LEU A 225 -0.22 -22.76 -25.64
N ARG A 226 -0.41 -23.44 -26.74
CA ARG A 226 -0.51 -24.89 -26.80
C ARG A 226 0.81 -25.47 -27.29
N GLY A 227 1.35 -26.41 -26.53
CA GLY A 227 2.38 -27.35 -26.97
C GLY A 227 1.76 -28.72 -27.26
N ASP A 228 2.57 -29.75 -27.21
CA ASP A 228 2.14 -31.14 -27.37
C ASP A 228 1.44 -31.72 -26.14
N VAL A 229 1.45 -31.00 -25.05
CA VAL A 229 0.84 -31.42 -23.77
C VAL A 229 -0.67 -31.19 -23.81
N PRO A 230 -1.49 -32.19 -23.40
CA PRO A 230 -2.94 -32.00 -23.30
C PRO A 230 -3.30 -30.85 -22.34
N MET A 231 -4.30 -30.06 -22.78
CA MET A 231 -4.83 -28.95 -21.99
C MET A 231 -6.26 -29.24 -21.54
N THR A 232 -6.55 -28.98 -20.27
CA THR A 232 -7.92 -29.04 -19.74
C THR A 232 -8.80 -28.02 -20.47
N LYS A 233 -9.90 -28.49 -21.04
CA LYS A 233 -10.81 -27.67 -21.84
C LYS A 233 -11.52 -26.62 -21.01
N GLN A 234 -11.90 -25.49 -21.61
CA GLN A 234 -12.52 -24.34 -20.98
C GLN A 234 -13.64 -24.72 -20.01
N GLU A 235 -14.60 -25.54 -20.46
CA GLU A 235 -15.77 -25.90 -19.65
C GLU A 235 -15.38 -26.75 -18.43
N VAL A 236 -14.47 -27.70 -18.61
CA VAL A 236 -13.97 -28.57 -17.54
C VAL A 236 -13.16 -27.76 -16.54
N ARG A 237 -12.33 -26.84 -17.03
CA ARG A 237 -11.52 -25.94 -16.20
C ARG A 237 -12.39 -25.00 -15.38
N ALA A 238 -13.40 -24.38 -16.01
CA ALA A 238 -14.35 -23.51 -15.33
C ALA A 238 -15.13 -24.26 -14.25
N ALA A 239 -15.57 -25.51 -14.54
CA ALA A 239 -16.28 -26.33 -13.56
C ALA A 239 -15.39 -26.74 -12.38
N ALA A 240 -14.14 -27.13 -12.65
CA ALA A 240 -13.17 -27.51 -11.61
C ALA A 240 -12.88 -26.33 -10.68
N ILE A 241 -12.59 -25.17 -11.21
CA ILE A 241 -12.32 -23.95 -10.47
C ILE A 241 -13.55 -23.51 -9.64
N GLY A 242 -14.74 -23.57 -10.24
CA GLY A 242 -15.99 -23.26 -9.54
C GLY A 242 -16.26 -24.21 -8.35
N LYS A 243 -15.96 -25.50 -8.50
CA LYS A 243 -16.08 -26.49 -7.40
C LYS A 243 -15.02 -26.32 -6.32
N LEU A 244 -13.82 -25.82 -6.67
CA LEU A 244 -12.75 -25.54 -5.73
C LEU A 244 -13.10 -24.40 -4.78
N ALA A 245 -14.07 -23.54 -5.15
CA ALA A 245 -14.51 -22.40 -4.34
C ALA A 245 -13.34 -21.48 -3.94
N VAL A 246 -12.56 -21.06 -4.93
CA VAL A 246 -11.32 -20.31 -4.78
C VAL A 246 -11.52 -19.08 -3.89
N ARG A 247 -10.60 -18.90 -2.93
CA ARG A 247 -10.54 -17.75 -2.02
C ARG A 247 -9.19 -17.07 -2.15
N ASP A 248 -9.19 -15.76 -2.12
CA ASP A 248 -7.96 -14.99 -2.17
C ASP A 248 -7.13 -15.17 -0.87
N GLY A 249 -5.80 -15.21 -1.01
CA GLY A 249 -4.87 -15.40 0.11
C GLY A 249 -4.58 -16.87 0.50
N GLU A 250 -5.16 -17.85 -0.19
CA GLU A 250 -4.91 -19.28 0.05
C GLU A 250 -3.76 -19.81 -0.81
N THR A 251 -3.27 -21.04 -0.53
CA THR A 251 -2.28 -21.73 -1.36
C THR A 251 -2.95 -22.86 -2.12
N TYR A 252 -2.77 -22.89 -3.44
CA TYR A 252 -3.33 -23.90 -4.35
C TYR A 252 -2.23 -24.75 -4.95
N TRP A 253 -2.50 -26.04 -5.07
CA TRP A 253 -1.61 -27.02 -5.70
C TRP A 253 -2.26 -27.54 -6.98
N ASP A 254 -1.64 -27.27 -8.14
CA ASP A 254 -2.03 -27.80 -9.42
C ASP A 254 -1.09 -28.98 -9.75
N VAL A 255 -1.54 -30.18 -9.42
CA VAL A 255 -0.75 -31.42 -9.58
C VAL A 255 -0.97 -31.97 -10.98
N GLY A 256 0.09 -32.01 -11.78
CA GLY A 256 0.00 -32.37 -13.20
C GLY A 256 -0.48 -31.19 -14.03
N SER A 257 0.00 -29.99 -13.77
CA SER A 257 -0.47 -28.71 -14.32
C SER A 257 -0.43 -28.62 -15.87
N GLY A 258 0.33 -29.50 -16.54
CA GLY A 258 0.39 -29.56 -18.00
C GLY A 258 0.76 -28.21 -18.61
N THR A 259 -0.15 -27.60 -19.37
CA THR A 259 0.03 -26.27 -19.94
C THR A 259 -0.07 -25.13 -18.92
N GLY A 260 -0.38 -25.42 -17.66
CA GLY A 260 -0.61 -24.43 -16.62
C GLY A 260 -1.93 -23.67 -16.74
N SER A 261 -2.85 -24.08 -17.59
CA SER A 261 -4.09 -23.34 -17.86
C SER A 261 -4.98 -23.20 -16.62
N VAL A 262 -5.05 -24.22 -15.75
CA VAL A 262 -5.76 -24.16 -14.47
C VAL A 262 -5.05 -23.21 -13.51
N SER A 263 -3.72 -23.33 -13.39
CA SER A 263 -2.89 -22.48 -12.55
C SER A 263 -3.02 -20.99 -12.89
N VAL A 264 -3.02 -20.66 -14.19
CA VAL A 264 -3.18 -19.27 -14.66
C VAL A 264 -4.54 -18.73 -14.24
N GLU A 265 -5.62 -19.48 -14.43
CA GLU A 265 -6.96 -19.02 -14.01
C GLU A 265 -7.09 -18.89 -12.49
N LEU A 266 -6.48 -19.80 -11.72
CA LEU A 266 -6.42 -19.69 -10.25
C LEU A 266 -5.72 -18.41 -9.82
N ALA A 267 -4.55 -18.12 -10.39
CA ALA A 267 -3.80 -16.90 -10.08
C ALA A 267 -4.56 -15.62 -10.46
N LEU A 268 -5.31 -15.64 -11.58
CA LEU A 268 -6.14 -14.50 -11.99
C LEU A 268 -7.38 -14.30 -11.10
N LEU A 269 -7.91 -15.37 -10.51
CA LEU A 269 -9.06 -15.30 -9.60
C LEU A 269 -8.68 -14.87 -8.21
N ALA A 270 -7.49 -15.24 -7.76
CA ALA A 270 -6.99 -15.01 -6.41
C ALA A 270 -5.57 -14.41 -6.48
N PRO A 271 -5.45 -13.12 -6.80
CA PRO A 271 -4.16 -12.48 -7.07
C PRO A 271 -3.21 -12.40 -5.88
N HIS A 272 -3.73 -12.53 -4.64
CA HIS A 272 -2.89 -12.59 -3.42
C HIS A 272 -2.62 -14.03 -2.96
N SER A 273 -3.01 -15.02 -3.76
CA SER A 273 -2.79 -16.44 -3.47
C SER A 273 -1.49 -16.95 -4.07
N THR A 274 -0.97 -18.02 -3.50
CA THR A 274 0.17 -18.77 -4.06
C THR A 274 -0.36 -19.96 -4.85
N VAL A 275 0.02 -20.07 -6.12
CA VAL A 275 -0.30 -21.24 -6.96
C VAL A 275 0.97 -22.03 -7.24
N CYS A 276 1.03 -23.27 -6.71
CA CYS A 276 2.15 -24.18 -6.88
C CYS A 276 1.84 -25.16 -8.04
N CYS A 277 2.58 -25.04 -9.13
CA CYS A 277 2.46 -25.92 -10.28
C CYS A 277 3.43 -27.10 -10.15
N LEU A 278 2.90 -28.32 -10.17
CA LEU A 278 3.71 -29.54 -10.21
C LEU A 278 3.62 -30.17 -11.61
N LEU A 279 4.75 -30.23 -12.29
CA LEU A 279 4.87 -30.89 -13.57
C LEU A 279 5.49 -32.29 -13.35
N TYR A 280 4.92 -33.28 -14.00
CA TYR A 280 5.58 -34.59 -14.12
C TYR A 280 6.75 -34.48 -15.10
N THR A 281 7.86 -35.15 -14.79
CA THR A 281 8.94 -35.31 -15.75
C THR A 281 8.55 -36.30 -16.86
N SER A 282 9.29 -36.31 -17.99
CA SER A 282 9.00 -37.14 -19.15
C SER A 282 8.81 -38.64 -18.84
N ASP A 283 9.44 -39.15 -17.79
CA ASP A 283 9.34 -40.55 -17.38
C ASP A 283 7.98 -40.89 -16.72
N ALA A 284 7.25 -39.90 -16.20
CA ALA A 284 5.89 -40.12 -15.70
C ALA A 284 4.81 -40.10 -16.82
N ALA A 285 5.16 -39.67 -18.02
CA ALA A 285 4.26 -39.63 -19.17
C ALA A 285 4.11 -41.00 -19.87
N ASP A 286 4.97 -41.96 -19.56
CA ASP A 286 4.91 -43.31 -20.12
C ASP A 286 3.96 -44.27 -19.38
N ASP A 287 3.47 -43.93 -18.20
CA ASP A 287 2.43 -44.67 -17.49
C ASP A 287 1.02 -44.38 -18.06
N ARG A 288 0.86 -44.53 -19.37
CA ARG A 288 -0.45 -44.59 -20.01
C ARG A 288 -1.02 -45.99 -19.80
N ILE A 289 -1.78 -46.16 -18.78
CA ILE A 289 -2.74 -47.24 -18.65
C ILE A 289 -4.10 -46.75 -19.10
#